data_f230ee14c2fa3c12665a5e587b2297f3
#
_entry.id   f230ee14c2fa3c12665a5e587b2297f3
#
_cell.length_a   1.000
_cell.length_b   1.000
_cell.length_c   1.000
_cell.angle_alpha   90.00
_cell.angle_beta   90.00
_cell.angle_gamma   90.00
#
_symmetry.space_group_name_H-M   'P 1'
#
loop_
_entity.id
_entity.type
_entity.pdbx_description
1 polymer ?
#
loop_
_entity_poly.entity_id
_entity_poly.type
_entity_poly.pdbx_seq_one_letter_code
_entity_poly.pdbx_strand_id
1 'polypeptide(L)'
;DQCENLPVELYDPVSEPKQPKSEPNQYDIFAEIRQIIKGMDLQVEMKPSNRAFYQPGEDKVVMPEMKQFANAQAFHSVLLHEMTHATGANNRLNREGITSGKAKFGNKVYAFEELIAEMGGAFLCAYLGFDTVPQNAAYIESWIRVLKEDKRAIVRASGKAREACQYMLDALNVAQLADKYDVFEEAA
;
A
#
# COMPACT_ATOMS: atom_id res chain seq x y z
N ASP A 1 25.81 -8.53 1.44
CA ASP A 1 27.25 -8.44 1.27
C ASP A 1 27.75 -8.98 -0.08
N GLN A 2 27.03 -8.64 -1.17
CA GLN A 2 27.48 -8.98 -2.54
C GLN A 2 28.07 -7.79 -3.30
N CYS A 3 28.21 -6.64 -2.65
CA CYS A 3 28.77 -5.43 -3.22
C CYS A 3 29.96 -4.99 -2.38
N GLU A 4 31.13 -5.56 -2.62
CA GLU A 4 32.40 -5.04 -2.11
C GLU A 4 32.94 -3.96 -3.06
N ASN A 5 33.44 -2.86 -2.51
CA ASN A 5 34.10 -1.76 -3.25
C ASN A 5 33.19 -0.87 -4.14
N LEU A 6 31.95 -0.63 -3.74
CA LEU A 6 31.17 0.45 -4.35
C LEU A 6 31.81 1.82 -4.02
N PRO A 7 31.90 2.75 -4.99
CA PRO A 7 32.35 4.11 -4.72
C PRO A 7 31.51 4.75 -3.62
N VAL A 8 32.14 5.47 -2.69
CA VAL A 8 31.49 6.13 -1.54
C VAL A 8 30.41 7.10 -2.00
N GLU A 9 30.52 7.65 -3.20
CA GLU A 9 29.56 8.57 -3.81
C GLU A 9 28.22 7.89 -4.18
N LEU A 10 28.18 6.56 -4.22
CA LEU A 10 26.94 5.78 -4.42
C LEU A 10 26.26 5.39 -3.10
N TYR A 11 26.92 5.62 -1.98
CA TYR A 11 26.35 5.58 -0.65
C TYR A 11 25.89 7.00 -0.27
N ASP A 12 24.73 7.40 -0.74
CA ASP A 12 23.98 8.36 0.06
C ASP A 12 23.71 7.65 1.40
N PRO A 13 24.21 8.18 2.53
CA PRO A 13 23.81 7.63 3.81
C PRO A 13 22.29 7.69 3.80
N VAL A 14 21.64 6.52 3.84
CA VAL A 14 20.19 6.41 3.98
C VAL A 14 19.86 7.40 5.09
N SER A 15 19.25 8.52 4.72
CA SER A 15 18.86 9.54 5.69
C SER A 15 18.06 8.78 6.72
N GLU A 16 18.45 8.89 7.99
CA GLU A 16 17.76 8.18 9.08
C GLU A 16 16.26 8.27 8.83
N PRO A 17 15.53 7.16 8.90
CA PRO A 17 14.11 7.16 8.62
C PRO A 17 13.51 8.31 9.40
N LYS A 18 12.84 9.24 8.71
CA LYS A 18 12.20 10.39 9.36
C LYS A 18 11.26 9.81 10.39
N GLN A 19 11.62 9.90 11.66
CA GLN A 19 10.72 9.51 12.73
C GLN A 19 9.40 10.24 12.52
N PRO A 20 8.26 9.56 12.59
CA PRO A 20 6.96 10.20 12.45
C PRO A 20 6.91 11.38 13.42
N LYS A 21 6.55 12.56 12.91
CA LYS A 21 6.64 13.86 13.63
C LYS A 21 5.76 13.96 14.88
N SER A 22 4.96 12.97 15.17
CA SER A 22 4.20 12.80 16.42
C SER A 22 3.95 11.31 16.62
N GLU A 23 4.05 10.82 17.86
CA GLU A 23 3.47 9.52 18.18
C GLU A 23 1.96 9.62 17.96
N PRO A 24 1.40 8.97 16.95
CA PRO A 24 -0.03 9.01 16.74
C PRO A 24 -0.69 8.35 17.94
N ASN A 25 -1.85 8.84 18.32
CA ASN A 25 -2.72 8.11 19.22
C ASN A 25 -2.79 6.66 18.74
N GLN A 26 -2.48 5.71 19.59
CA GLN A 26 -2.31 4.29 19.28
C GLN A 26 -3.49 3.67 18.49
N TYR A 27 -4.59 4.40 18.35
CA TYR A 27 -5.85 3.97 17.72
C TYR A 27 -6.29 4.82 16.54
N ASP A 28 -5.46 5.75 16.06
CA ASP A 28 -5.79 6.60 14.91
C ASP A 28 -5.02 6.22 13.65
N ILE A 29 -5.70 6.34 12.49
CA ILE A 29 -5.04 6.26 11.18
C ILE A 29 -4.13 7.48 11.02
N PHE A 30 -2.91 7.28 10.53
CA PHE A 30 -1.97 8.36 10.23
C PHE A 30 -2.61 9.40 9.29
N ALA A 31 -2.28 10.67 9.54
CA ALA A 31 -2.87 11.79 8.81
C ALA A 31 -2.68 11.67 7.29
N GLU A 32 -1.48 11.30 6.85
CA GLU A 32 -1.15 11.11 5.44
C GLU A 32 -1.99 10.00 4.80
N ILE A 33 -2.22 8.89 5.51
CA ILE A 33 -3.04 7.78 5.01
C ILE A 33 -4.51 8.22 4.93
N ARG A 34 -5.02 8.99 5.89
CA ARG A 34 -6.37 9.56 5.81
C ARG A 34 -6.53 10.48 4.61
N GLN A 35 -5.51 11.30 4.31
CA GLN A 35 -5.52 12.16 3.13
C GLN A 35 -5.48 11.36 1.84
N ILE A 36 -4.70 10.27 1.77
CA ILE A 36 -4.71 9.36 0.63
C ILE A 36 -6.11 8.75 0.44
N ILE A 37 -6.72 8.24 1.51
CA ILE A 37 -8.08 7.67 1.48
C ILE A 37 -9.08 8.70 0.95
N LYS A 38 -9.03 9.95 1.45
CA LYS A 38 -9.86 11.07 0.99
C LYS A 38 -9.61 11.38 -0.50
N GLY A 39 -8.35 11.52 -0.91
CA GLY A 39 -7.98 11.84 -2.29
C GLY A 39 -8.30 10.73 -3.30
N MET A 40 -8.38 9.48 -2.84
CA MET A 40 -8.83 8.33 -3.65
C MET A 40 -10.35 8.18 -3.70
N ASP A 41 -11.11 8.92 -2.90
CA ASP A 41 -12.55 8.69 -2.64
C ASP A 41 -12.83 7.22 -2.25
N LEU A 42 -12.00 6.69 -1.36
CA LEU A 42 -12.02 5.28 -0.98
C LEU A 42 -12.76 5.09 0.35
N GLN A 43 -13.70 4.16 0.38
CA GLN A 43 -14.35 3.78 1.63
C GLN A 43 -13.48 2.80 2.42
N VAL A 44 -13.32 3.06 3.71
CA VAL A 44 -12.64 2.16 4.65
C VAL A 44 -13.57 1.86 5.82
N GLU A 45 -13.94 0.59 5.96
CA GLU A 45 -14.78 0.10 7.06
C GLU A 45 -13.92 -0.69 8.05
N MET A 46 -13.95 -0.31 9.32
CA MET A 46 -13.33 -1.09 10.39
C MET A 46 -14.40 -1.84 11.17
N LYS A 47 -14.20 -3.15 11.33
CA LYS A 47 -15.10 -4.01 12.12
C LYS A 47 -14.35 -5.20 12.72
N PRO A 48 -14.86 -5.82 13.80
CA PRO A 48 -14.29 -7.05 14.31
C PRO A 48 -14.23 -8.12 13.20
N SER A 49 -13.02 -8.50 12.82
CA SER A 49 -12.77 -9.45 11.72
C SER A 49 -11.40 -10.10 11.88
N ASN A 50 -11.23 -11.29 11.32
CA ASN A 50 -9.93 -11.95 11.20
C ASN A 50 -9.30 -11.75 9.81
N ARG A 51 -9.89 -10.89 8.95
CA ARG A 51 -9.44 -10.65 7.59
C ARG A 51 -9.55 -9.18 7.25
N ALA A 52 -8.50 -8.68 6.60
CA ALA A 52 -8.54 -7.47 5.80
C ALA A 52 -8.75 -7.86 4.33
N PHE A 53 -9.46 -7.04 3.57
CA PHE A 53 -9.62 -7.23 2.14
C PHE A 53 -10.16 -5.98 1.47
N TYR A 54 -9.76 -5.77 0.21
CA TYR A 54 -10.44 -4.84 -0.70
C TYR A 54 -11.60 -5.56 -1.39
N GLN A 55 -12.77 -4.94 -1.44
CA GLN A 55 -13.99 -5.44 -2.07
C GLN A 55 -14.30 -4.65 -3.35
N PRO A 56 -13.92 -5.15 -4.54
CA PRO A 56 -14.07 -4.39 -5.78
C PRO A 56 -15.52 -4.00 -6.12
N GLY A 57 -16.49 -4.84 -5.76
CA GLY A 57 -17.91 -4.59 -6.07
C GLY A 57 -18.52 -3.41 -5.32
N GLU A 58 -17.96 -3.04 -4.17
CA GLU A 58 -18.40 -1.90 -3.35
C GLU A 58 -17.35 -0.79 -3.29
N ASP A 59 -16.22 -0.97 -3.97
CA ASP A 59 -15.05 -0.09 -3.93
C ASP A 59 -14.65 0.28 -2.49
N LYS A 60 -14.54 -0.72 -1.64
CA LYS A 60 -14.37 -0.57 -0.20
C LYS A 60 -13.26 -1.47 0.34
N VAL A 61 -12.44 -0.93 1.23
CA VAL A 61 -11.51 -1.69 2.06
C VAL A 61 -12.18 -2.04 3.38
N VAL A 62 -12.14 -3.32 3.77
CA VAL A 62 -12.59 -3.80 5.07
C VAL A 62 -11.38 -4.20 5.89
N MET A 63 -11.27 -3.62 7.08
CA MET A 63 -10.17 -3.84 8.01
C MET A 63 -10.66 -4.43 9.33
N PRO A 64 -9.89 -5.31 9.98
CA PRO A 64 -10.04 -5.57 11.41
C PRO A 64 -9.88 -4.27 12.20
N GLU A 65 -10.48 -4.21 13.40
CA GLU A 65 -10.25 -3.08 14.29
C GLU A 65 -8.77 -2.95 14.68
N MET A 66 -8.26 -1.74 14.78
CA MET A 66 -6.83 -1.47 15.05
C MET A 66 -6.33 -2.18 16.32
N LYS A 67 -7.18 -2.32 17.34
CA LYS A 67 -6.83 -3.04 18.57
C LYS A 67 -6.55 -4.54 18.39
N GLN A 68 -6.90 -5.11 17.24
CA GLN A 68 -6.63 -6.53 16.91
C GLN A 68 -5.22 -6.74 16.35
N PHE A 69 -4.48 -5.67 16.08
CA PHE A 69 -3.11 -5.71 15.60
C PHE A 69 -2.12 -5.53 16.74
N ALA A 70 -0.91 -6.05 16.57
CA ALA A 70 0.15 -5.95 17.57
C ALA A 70 0.56 -4.50 17.86
N ASN A 71 0.50 -3.63 16.84
CA ASN A 71 0.77 -2.19 16.92
C ASN A 71 0.15 -1.46 15.73
N ALA A 72 0.20 -0.12 15.78
CA ALA A 72 -0.33 0.73 14.72
C ALA A 72 0.38 0.52 13.36
N GLN A 73 1.68 0.26 13.35
CA GLN A 73 2.42 0.03 12.10
C GLN A 73 1.95 -1.25 11.39
N ALA A 74 1.69 -2.32 12.15
CA ALA A 74 1.13 -3.55 11.61
C ALA A 74 -0.25 -3.33 10.97
N PHE A 75 -1.13 -2.53 11.62
CA PHE A 75 -2.42 -2.14 11.05
C PHE A 75 -2.23 -1.36 9.74
N HIS A 76 -1.37 -0.34 9.75
CA HIS A 76 -1.17 0.52 8.59
C HIS A 76 -0.50 -0.21 7.41
N SER A 77 0.42 -1.14 7.68
CA SER A 77 1.01 -1.98 6.64
C SER A 77 -0.04 -2.82 5.92
N VAL A 78 -0.97 -3.44 6.66
CA VAL A 78 -2.09 -4.19 6.06
C VAL A 78 -3.05 -3.26 5.33
N LEU A 79 -3.37 -2.10 5.90
CA LEU A 79 -4.23 -1.11 5.24
C LEU A 79 -3.65 -0.65 3.91
N LEU A 80 -2.35 -0.34 3.85
CA LEU A 80 -1.68 0.08 2.62
C LEU A 80 -1.62 -1.04 1.56
N HIS A 81 -1.51 -2.30 1.98
CA HIS A 81 -1.65 -3.44 1.09
C HIS A 81 -3.05 -3.47 0.43
N GLU A 82 -4.11 -3.37 1.23
CA GLU A 82 -5.49 -3.37 0.72
C GLU A 82 -5.80 -2.13 -0.13
N MET A 83 -5.25 -0.97 0.24
CA MET A 83 -5.36 0.24 -0.56
C MET A 83 -4.61 0.10 -1.90
N THR A 84 -3.51 -0.66 -1.93
CA THR A 84 -2.83 -0.97 -3.20
C THR A 84 -3.74 -1.78 -4.11
N HIS A 85 -4.47 -2.78 -3.61
CA HIS A 85 -5.51 -3.46 -4.39
C HIS A 85 -6.57 -2.47 -4.90
N ALA A 86 -7.04 -1.57 -4.05
CA ALA A 86 -8.03 -0.57 -4.43
C ALA A 86 -7.57 0.33 -5.59
N THR A 87 -6.28 0.63 -5.71
CA THR A 87 -5.77 1.36 -6.89
C THR A 87 -6.00 0.61 -8.20
N GLY A 88 -6.24 -0.70 -8.16
CA GLY A 88 -6.54 -1.53 -9.33
C GLY A 88 -7.97 -1.43 -9.84
N ALA A 89 -8.85 -0.69 -9.17
CA ALA A 89 -10.24 -0.51 -9.56
C ALA A 89 -10.38 0.05 -10.99
N ASN A 90 -11.55 -0.17 -11.58
CA ASN A 90 -11.84 0.22 -12.98
C ASN A 90 -11.74 1.73 -13.21
N ASN A 91 -12.12 2.53 -12.22
CA ASN A 91 -12.05 4.00 -12.23
C ASN A 91 -10.66 4.55 -11.87
N ARG A 92 -9.67 3.69 -11.60
CA ARG A 92 -8.29 4.05 -11.24
C ARG A 92 -7.31 3.43 -12.25
N LEU A 93 -6.44 2.53 -11.83
CA LEU A 93 -5.43 1.92 -12.71
C LEU A 93 -5.93 0.72 -13.53
N ASN A 94 -7.17 0.31 -13.33
CA ASN A 94 -7.87 -0.75 -14.08
C ASN A 94 -7.02 -2.02 -14.29
N ARG A 95 -6.49 -2.58 -13.18
CA ARG A 95 -5.66 -3.78 -13.27
C ARG A 95 -6.50 -5.05 -13.44
N GLU A 96 -6.06 -5.93 -14.34
CA GLU A 96 -6.75 -7.19 -14.66
C GLU A 96 -6.98 -8.06 -13.41
N GLY A 97 -6.04 -8.05 -12.45
CA GLY A 97 -6.15 -8.79 -11.20
C GLY A 97 -7.36 -8.37 -10.35
N ILE A 98 -7.86 -7.16 -10.52
CA ILE A 98 -9.01 -6.61 -9.79
C ILE A 98 -10.28 -6.62 -10.64
N THR A 99 -10.20 -6.22 -11.90
CA THR A 99 -11.40 -5.90 -12.70
C THR A 99 -11.92 -7.03 -13.56
N SER A 100 -11.09 -8.03 -13.89
CA SER A 100 -11.48 -9.06 -14.87
C SER A 100 -12.35 -10.19 -14.32
N GLY A 101 -12.47 -10.32 -13.00
CA GLY A 101 -13.09 -11.49 -12.35
C GLY A 101 -12.30 -12.80 -12.52
N LYS A 102 -11.12 -12.76 -13.16
CA LYS A 102 -10.26 -13.92 -13.39
C LYS A 102 -9.37 -14.26 -12.20
N ALA A 103 -9.14 -13.30 -11.29
CA ALA A 103 -8.36 -13.54 -10.09
C ALA A 103 -9.15 -14.43 -9.13
N LYS A 104 -8.72 -15.69 -9.03
CA LYS A 104 -9.27 -16.66 -8.07
C LYS A 104 -8.13 -17.10 -7.17
N PHE A 105 -8.44 -17.27 -5.89
CA PHE A 105 -7.45 -17.71 -4.90
C PHE A 105 -6.59 -18.86 -5.41
N GLY A 106 -5.29 -18.68 -5.38
CA GLY A 106 -4.30 -19.68 -5.82
C GLY A 106 -3.98 -19.71 -7.32
N ASN A 107 -4.65 -18.92 -8.16
CA ASN A 107 -4.26 -18.85 -9.57
C ASN A 107 -3.18 -17.77 -9.84
N LYS A 108 -2.60 -17.79 -11.06
CA LYS A 108 -1.51 -16.88 -11.42
C LYS A 108 -1.90 -15.41 -11.43
N VAL A 109 -3.13 -15.09 -11.85
CA VAL A 109 -3.63 -13.71 -11.91
C VAL A 109 -3.75 -13.16 -10.49
N TYR A 110 -4.32 -13.95 -9.59
CA TYR A 110 -4.39 -13.62 -8.17
C TYR A 110 -3.00 -13.45 -7.56
N ALA A 111 -2.11 -14.44 -7.74
CA ALA A 111 -0.77 -14.38 -7.17
C ALA A 111 0.07 -13.20 -7.69
N PHE A 112 -0.15 -12.79 -8.94
CA PHE A 112 0.51 -11.61 -9.50
C PHE A 112 -0.04 -10.31 -8.92
N GLU A 113 -1.35 -10.19 -8.69
CA GLU A 113 -1.96 -9.03 -8.04
C GLU A 113 -1.54 -8.92 -6.57
N GLU A 114 -1.45 -10.05 -5.84
CA GLU A 114 -0.90 -10.06 -4.48
C GLU A 114 0.55 -9.55 -4.45
N LEU A 115 1.38 -9.97 -5.41
CA LEU A 115 2.76 -9.48 -5.50
C LEU A 115 2.82 -7.97 -5.73
N ILE A 116 1.90 -7.41 -6.54
CA ILE A 116 1.77 -5.96 -6.72
C ILE A 116 1.38 -5.29 -5.39
N ALA A 117 0.40 -5.83 -4.69
CA ALA A 117 -0.12 -5.26 -3.46
C ALA A 117 0.92 -5.24 -2.33
N GLU A 118 1.66 -6.32 -2.19
CA GLU A 118 2.76 -6.40 -1.21
C GLU A 118 3.88 -5.40 -1.51
N MET A 119 4.32 -5.33 -2.76
CA MET A 119 5.37 -4.39 -3.14
C MET A 119 4.89 -2.93 -3.04
N GLY A 120 3.66 -2.63 -3.42
CA GLY A 120 3.08 -1.29 -3.34
C GLY A 120 2.90 -0.83 -1.89
N GLY A 121 2.38 -1.70 -1.04
CA GLY A 121 2.28 -1.47 0.39
C GLY A 121 3.66 -1.23 1.02
N ALA A 122 4.67 -2.05 0.65
CA ALA A 122 6.04 -1.88 1.13
C ALA A 122 6.67 -0.55 0.69
N PHE A 123 6.45 -0.11 -0.56
CA PHE A 123 6.96 1.17 -1.04
C PHE A 123 6.34 2.35 -0.29
N LEU A 124 5.04 2.29 0.00
CA LEU A 124 4.37 3.33 0.79
C LEU A 124 4.80 3.32 2.24
N CYS A 125 4.95 2.14 2.86
CA CYS A 125 5.49 2.04 4.21
C CYS A 125 6.88 2.69 4.29
N ALA A 126 7.76 2.38 3.34
CA ALA A 126 9.09 3.00 3.28
C ALA A 126 9.02 4.52 3.08
N TYR A 127 8.11 5.01 2.21
CA TYR A 127 7.90 6.44 2.00
C TYR A 127 7.41 7.16 3.27
N LEU A 128 6.50 6.53 4.02
CA LEU A 128 5.92 7.06 5.25
C LEU A 128 6.81 6.85 6.49
N GLY A 129 7.93 6.14 6.34
CA GLY A 129 8.87 5.87 7.43
C GLY A 129 8.45 4.75 8.37
N PHE A 130 7.63 3.80 7.90
CA PHE A 130 7.26 2.61 8.66
C PHE A 130 8.21 1.46 8.38
N ASP A 131 8.51 0.68 9.42
CA ASP A 131 9.14 -0.62 9.23
C ASP A 131 8.13 -1.59 8.60
N THR A 132 8.49 -2.16 7.45
CA THR A 132 7.70 -3.20 6.83
C THR A 132 7.96 -4.52 7.55
N VAL A 133 6.94 -5.04 8.22
CA VAL A 133 6.98 -6.43 8.67
C VAL A 133 6.38 -7.29 7.56
N PRO A 134 7.14 -8.21 6.95
CA PRO A 134 6.56 -9.16 5.99
C PRO A 134 5.49 -9.99 6.69
N GLN A 135 4.22 -9.67 6.47
CA GLN A 135 3.13 -10.29 7.22
C GLN A 135 2.69 -11.64 6.63
N ASN A 136 3.20 -12.03 5.45
CA ASN A 136 2.59 -13.13 4.73
C ASN A 136 3.58 -14.19 4.23
N ALA A 137 4.14 -14.96 5.17
CA ALA A 137 4.84 -16.20 4.82
C ALA A 137 3.94 -17.14 3.96
N ALA A 138 2.61 -17.09 4.14
CA ALA A 138 1.65 -17.89 3.37
C ALA A 138 1.63 -17.58 1.86
N TYR A 139 1.99 -16.36 1.46
CA TYR A 139 2.01 -15.99 0.03
C TYR A 139 3.35 -16.29 -0.64
N ILE A 140 4.42 -16.52 0.11
CA ILE A 140 5.76 -16.79 -0.44
C ILE A 140 5.74 -17.99 -1.39
N GLU A 141 5.01 -19.06 -1.08
CA GLU A 141 4.90 -20.22 -1.97
C GLU A 141 4.23 -19.89 -3.29
N SER A 142 3.18 -19.07 -3.28
CA SER A 142 2.49 -18.64 -4.50
C SER A 142 3.37 -17.74 -5.35
N TRP A 143 4.13 -16.84 -4.73
CA TRP A 143 5.11 -15.99 -5.42
C TRP A 143 6.25 -16.80 -6.02
N ILE A 144 6.82 -17.74 -5.27
CA ILE A 144 7.86 -18.64 -5.79
C ILE A 144 7.35 -19.39 -7.03
N ARG A 145 6.09 -19.82 -7.05
CA ARG A 145 5.49 -20.48 -8.21
C ARG A 145 5.43 -19.56 -9.42
N VAL A 146 4.93 -18.34 -9.24
CA VAL A 146 4.88 -17.32 -10.31
C VAL A 146 6.28 -17.01 -10.84
N LEU A 147 7.26 -16.82 -9.94
CA LEU A 147 8.63 -16.48 -10.30
C LEU A 147 9.40 -17.63 -10.94
N LYS A 148 9.09 -18.89 -10.60
CA LYS A 148 9.67 -20.06 -11.26
C LYS A 148 9.22 -20.18 -12.71
N GLU A 149 7.96 -19.83 -13.00
CA GLU A 149 7.40 -19.89 -14.35
C GLU A 149 7.76 -18.67 -15.19
N ASP A 150 7.90 -17.51 -14.56
CA ASP A 150 8.25 -16.25 -15.22
C ASP A 150 9.17 -15.40 -14.34
N LYS A 151 10.46 -15.50 -14.58
CA LYS A 151 11.51 -14.75 -13.87
C LYS A 151 11.35 -13.23 -13.99
N ARG A 152 10.65 -12.73 -15.02
CA ARG A 152 10.40 -11.30 -15.22
C ARG A 152 9.14 -10.81 -14.50
N ALA A 153 8.37 -11.70 -13.88
CA ALA A 153 7.14 -11.33 -13.17
C ALA A 153 7.42 -10.31 -12.06
N ILE A 154 8.52 -10.44 -11.33
CA ILE A 154 8.89 -9.49 -10.28
C ILE A 154 9.14 -8.08 -10.82
N VAL A 155 9.81 -7.96 -11.96
CA VAL A 155 10.09 -6.65 -12.58
C VAL A 155 8.79 -6.00 -13.05
N ARG A 156 7.88 -6.77 -13.64
CA ARG A 156 6.57 -6.27 -14.06
C ARG A 156 5.70 -5.89 -12.86
N ALA A 157 5.68 -6.72 -11.81
CA ALA A 157 4.95 -6.43 -10.58
C ALA A 157 5.49 -5.17 -9.89
N SER A 158 6.82 -5.02 -9.81
CA SER A 158 7.47 -3.81 -9.28
C SER A 158 7.07 -2.55 -10.05
N GLY A 159 7.02 -2.61 -11.40
CA GLY A 159 6.53 -1.50 -12.22
C GLY A 159 5.08 -1.14 -11.87
N LYS A 160 4.19 -2.13 -11.74
CA LYS A 160 2.79 -1.92 -11.35
C LYS A 160 2.62 -1.45 -9.92
N ALA A 161 3.43 -1.96 -9.00
CA ALA A 161 3.48 -1.50 -7.61
C ALA A 161 3.90 -0.02 -7.52
N ARG A 162 4.89 0.39 -8.33
CA ARG A 162 5.31 1.79 -8.42
C ARG A 162 4.19 2.68 -8.97
N GLU A 163 3.47 2.24 -10.01
CA GLU A 163 2.29 2.95 -10.54
C GLU A 163 1.23 3.13 -9.45
N ALA A 164 0.93 2.09 -8.66
CA ALA A 164 -0.02 2.14 -7.55
C ALA A 164 0.44 3.09 -6.43
N CYS A 165 1.71 3.01 -6.04
CA CYS A 165 2.30 3.91 -5.06
C CYS A 165 2.22 5.37 -5.53
N GLN A 166 2.59 5.66 -6.77
CA GLN A 166 2.52 7.01 -7.33
C GLN A 166 1.08 7.53 -7.34
N TYR A 167 0.11 6.71 -7.74
CA TYR A 167 -1.31 7.06 -7.72
C TYR A 167 -1.76 7.51 -6.32
N MET A 168 -1.35 6.79 -5.28
CA MET A 168 -1.69 7.13 -3.89
C MET A 168 -0.97 8.40 -3.41
N LEU A 169 0.28 8.62 -3.82
CA LEU A 169 1.00 9.85 -3.51
C LEU A 169 0.42 11.07 -4.25
N ASP A 170 -0.06 10.89 -5.47
CA ASP A 170 -0.76 11.96 -6.21
C ASP A 170 -2.09 12.31 -5.51
N ALA A 171 -2.82 11.31 -5.01
CA ALA A 171 -4.03 11.52 -4.22
C ALA A 171 -3.74 12.28 -2.90
N LEU A 172 -2.61 11.98 -2.23
CA LEU A 172 -2.15 12.72 -1.06
C LEU A 172 -1.91 14.20 -1.39
N ASN A 173 -1.21 14.48 -2.47
CA ASN A 173 -0.89 15.85 -2.89
C ASN A 173 -2.16 16.64 -3.21
N VAL A 174 -3.12 16.03 -3.90
CA VAL A 174 -4.41 16.67 -4.22
C VAL A 174 -5.19 16.99 -2.94
N ALA A 175 -5.26 16.07 -1.99
CA ALA A 175 -5.95 16.29 -0.72
C ALA A 175 -5.30 17.40 0.11
N GLN A 176 -3.97 17.45 0.15
CA GLN A 176 -3.23 18.51 0.86
C GLN A 176 -3.45 19.89 0.24
N LEU A 177 -3.55 19.96 -1.09
CA LEU A 177 -3.87 21.21 -1.78
C LEU A 177 -5.30 21.65 -1.47
N ALA A 178 -6.28 20.75 -1.51
CA ALA A 178 -7.66 21.06 -1.19
C ALA A 178 -7.79 21.61 0.24
N ASP A 179 -7.22 20.92 1.23
CA ASP A 179 -7.25 21.37 2.62
C ASP A 179 -6.61 22.75 2.80
N LYS A 180 -5.58 23.06 2.01
CA LYS A 180 -4.94 24.38 2.02
C LYS A 180 -5.81 25.49 1.45
N TYR A 181 -6.60 25.21 0.41
CA TYR A 181 -7.49 26.21 -0.19
C TYR A 181 -8.78 26.41 0.62
N ASP A 182 -9.34 25.34 1.20
CA ASP A 182 -10.52 25.44 2.07
C ASP A 182 -10.26 26.36 3.28
N VAL A 183 -9.04 26.33 3.85
CA VAL A 183 -8.66 27.24 4.95
C VAL A 183 -8.66 28.71 4.52
N PHE A 184 -8.44 29.02 3.26
CA PHE A 184 -8.45 30.41 2.77
C PHE A 184 -9.88 30.92 2.53
N GLU A 185 -10.84 30.05 2.20
CA GLU A 185 -12.26 30.44 2.05
C GLU A 185 -12.96 30.68 3.40
N GLU A 186 -12.59 29.94 4.44
CA GLU A 186 -13.11 30.15 5.81
C GLU A 186 -12.53 31.42 6.50
N ALA A 187 -11.40 31.94 6.01
CA ALA A 187 -10.74 33.10 6.56
C ALA A 187 -11.10 34.44 5.87
N ALA A 188 -11.93 34.39 4.84
CA ALA A 188 -12.36 35.56 4.05
C ALA A 188 -13.78 36.01 4.42
#